data_fac20abb72266bbc57bf6eeca5e470b1
#
_entry.id   fac20abb72266bbc57bf6eeca5e470b1
#
_cell.length_a   1.000
_cell.length_b   1.000
_cell.length_c   1.000
_cell.angle_alpha   90.00
_cell.angle_beta   90.00
_cell.angle_gamma   90.00
#
_symmetry.space_group_name_H-M   'P 1'
#
loop_
_entity.id
_entity.type
_entity.pdbx_description
1 polymer ?
#
loop_
_entity_poly.entity_id
_entity_poly.type
_entity_poly.pdbx_seq_one_letter_code
_entity_poly.pdbx_strand_id
1 'polypeptide(L)'
;MKKTLLFLISMWAMVAQAQVWGDIQVMYDYWHNFGTLTTEIGHSGKSGNGYGFVDFDFGTKESNGMYWEYGYNLHLGKNFFGRAEYDGGVLFDSGITYAHGVLLGTSYQKKIKKTFLEFQLMYRMDIDYIMGGTGHGLQATGVWNTTFFKDKVYFGGYVDLNYKGTPDKFEFSTELQLLYCFDRFAAGTEVEIENYFGDVKVSPKMMLKVNL
;
A
#
# COMPACT_ATOMS: atom_id res chain seq x y z
N MET A 1 2.70 -3.19 -34.88
CA MET A 1 1.44 -3.86 -34.58
C MET A 1 1.58 -5.31 -34.09
N LYS A 2 2.25 -6.24 -34.84
CA LYS A 2 2.36 -7.65 -34.40
C LYS A 2 3.07 -7.83 -33.04
N LYS A 3 4.13 -7.06 -32.75
CA LYS A 3 4.85 -7.12 -31.46
C LYS A 3 4.04 -6.58 -30.28
N THR A 4 3.23 -5.54 -30.51
CA THR A 4 2.34 -4.97 -29.50
C THR A 4 1.18 -5.93 -29.16
N LEU A 5 0.63 -6.60 -30.19
CA LEU A 5 -0.41 -7.60 -30.00
C LEU A 5 0.11 -8.83 -29.24
N LEU A 6 1.31 -9.32 -29.55
CA LEU A 6 1.96 -10.41 -28.83
C LEU A 6 2.22 -10.05 -27.34
N PHE A 7 2.65 -8.81 -27.08
CA PHE A 7 2.85 -8.31 -25.73
C PHE A 7 1.53 -8.25 -24.94
N LEU A 8 0.46 -7.74 -25.55
CA LEU A 8 -0.87 -7.72 -24.94
C LEU A 8 -1.43 -9.14 -24.70
N ILE A 9 -1.26 -10.06 -25.64
CA ILE A 9 -1.68 -11.46 -25.47
C ILE A 9 -0.88 -12.15 -24.37
N SER A 10 0.44 -11.90 -24.25
CA SER A 10 1.25 -12.46 -23.18
C SER A 10 0.88 -11.88 -21.81
N MET A 11 0.55 -10.59 -21.70
CA MET A 11 -0.01 -10.01 -20.49
C MET A 11 -1.35 -10.65 -20.10
N TRP A 12 -2.26 -10.82 -21.06
CA TRP A 12 -3.55 -11.50 -20.82
C TRP A 12 -3.37 -12.94 -20.37
N ALA A 13 -2.43 -13.67 -20.96
CA ALA A 13 -2.14 -15.05 -20.57
C ALA A 13 -1.52 -15.16 -19.16
N MET A 14 -0.78 -14.15 -18.70
CA MET A 14 -0.29 -14.10 -17.32
C MET A 14 -1.41 -13.81 -16.31
N VAL A 15 -2.32 -12.91 -16.65
CA VAL A 15 -3.49 -12.58 -15.80
C VAL A 15 -4.46 -13.77 -15.70
N ALA A 16 -4.65 -14.54 -16.77
CA ALA A 16 -5.56 -15.69 -16.80
C ALA A 16 -5.14 -16.86 -15.87
N GLN A 17 -3.91 -16.88 -15.37
CA GLN A 17 -3.40 -17.89 -14.42
C GLN A 17 -3.20 -17.33 -13.00
N ALA A 18 -3.48 -16.07 -12.75
CA ALA A 18 -3.32 -15.43 -11.45
C ALA A 18 -4.60 -15.61 -10.62
N GLN A 19 -4.42 -15.89 -9.34
CA GLN A 19 -5.49 -15.68 -8.37
C GLN A 19 -5.59 -14.18 -8.11
N VAL A 20 -6.74 -13.60 -8.40
CA VAL A 20 -7.04 -12.19 -8.16
C VAL A 20 -7.97 -12.10 -6.96
N TRP A 21 -7.71 -11.15 -6.09
CA TRP A 21 -8.56 -10.79 -4.96
C TRP A 21 -8.64 -9.27 -4.84
N GLY A 22 -9.61 -8.80 -4.16
CA GLY A 22 -9.75 -7.37 -3.88
C GLY A 22 -10.73 -7.12 -2.76
N ASP A 23 -10.76 -5.90 -2.30
CA ASP A 23 -11.73 -5.43 -1.34
C ASP A 23 -12.01 -3.93 -1.49
N ILE A 24 -13.08 -3.51 -0.82
CA ILE A 24 -13.47 -2.12 -0.70
C ILE A 24 -13.59 -1.81 0.78
N GLN A 25 -13.00 -0.70 1.20
CA GLN A 25 -12.99 -0.24 2.58
C GLN A 25 -13.58 1.17 2.64
N VAL A 26 -14.40 1.40 3.65
CA VAL A 26 -14.89 2.73 4.00
C VAL A 26 -14.40 3.02 5.40
N MET A 27 -13.68 4.11 5.54
CA MET A 27 -13.08 4.54 6.80
C MET A 27 -13.53 5.94 7.17
N TYR A 28 -13.56 6.22 8.47
CA TYR A 28 -13.84 7.55 9.00
C TYR A 28 -12.90 7.88 10.14
N ASP A 29 -12.06 8.91 9.92
CA ASP A 29 -11.20 9.49 10.95
C ASP A 29 -12.02 10.52 11.75
N TYR A 30 -12.37 10.14 12.98
CA TYR A 30 -13.18 10.99 13.85
C TYR A 30 -12.37 12.08 14.58
N TRP A 31 -11.04 12.04 14.54
CA TRP A 31 -10.20 13.08 15.10
C TRP A 31 -9.96 14.22 14.10
N HIS A 32 -9.83 13.89 12.83
CA HIS A 32 -9.56 14.86 11.78
C HIS A 32 -10.79 15.15 10.91
N ASN A 33 -11.90 14.44 11.16
CA ASN A 33 -13.20 14.63 10.52
C ASN A 33 -13.15 14.49 8.99
N PHE A 34 -12.55 13.41 8.52
CA PHE A 34 -12.58 13.04 7.09
C PHE A 34 -12.88 11.56 6.90
N GLY A 35 -13.34 11.22 5.70
CA GLY A 35 -13.57 9.85 5.28
C GLY A 35 -12.59 9.43 4.20
N THR A 36 -12.27 8.13 4.15
CA THR A 36 -11.50 7.51 3.08
C THR A 36 -12.28 6.34 2.49
N LEU A 37 -12.33 6.28 1.18
CA LEU A 37 -12.77 5.11 0.42
C LEU A 37 -11.53 4.47 -0.20
N THR A 38 -11.16 3.27 0.27
CA THR A 38 -10.05 2.49 -0.27
C THR A 38 -10.57 1.37 -1.16
N THR A 39 -9.92 1.16 -2.28
CA THR A 39 -10.07 -0.04 -3.10
C THR A 39 -8.73 -0.73 -3.22
N GLU A 40 -8.66 -1.96 -2.75
CA GLU A 40 -7.47 -2.81 -2.84
C GLU A 40 -7.64 -3.86 -3.91
N ILE A 41 -6.54 -4.17 -4.60
CA ILE A 41 -6.46 -5.28 -5.54
C ILE A 41 -5.12 -5.98 -5.39
N GLY A 42 -5.17 -7.30 -5.38
CA GLY A 42 -3.97 -8.12 -5.39
C GLY A 42 -4.09 -9.29 -6.34
N HIS A 43 -2.95 -9.77 -6.79
CA HIS A 43 -2.88 -10.98 -7.58
C HIS A 43 -1.64 -11.80 -7.21
N SER A 44 -1.74 -13.12 -7.39
CA SER A 44 -0.61 -14.02 -7.24
C SER A 44 -0.56 -15.05 -8.37
N GLY A 45 0.64 -15.32 -8.85
CA GLY A 45 0.89 -16.27 -9.94
C GLY A 45 2.28 -16.90 -9.84
N LYS A 46 2.64 -17.74 -10.82
CA LYS A 46 3.92 -18.45 -10.83
C LYS A 46 5.12 -17.51 -10.94
N SER A 47 4.99 -16.39 -11.65
CA SER A 47 6.08 -15.41 -11.84
C SER A 47 6.25 -14.45 -10.67
N GLY A 48 5.24 -14.29 -9.82
CA GLY A 48 5.27 -13.34 -8.72
C GLY A 48 3.88 -12.97 -8.23
N ASN A 49 3.82 -11.90 -7.46
CA ASN A 49 2.58 -11.33 -6.94
C ASN A 49 2.60 -9.80 -7.04
N GLY A 50 1.43 -9.21 -7.13
CA GLY A 50 1.25 -7.77 -7.13
C GLY A 50 0.15 -7.38 -6.16
N TYR A 51 0.28 -6.17 -5.64
CA TYR A 51 -0.68 -5.53 -4.76
C TYR A 51 -0.71 -4.04 -5.06
N GLY A 52 -1.88 -3.47 -4.99
CA GLY A 52 -2.05 -2.04 -5.09
C GLY A 52 -3.37 -1.60 -4.50
N PHE A 53 -3.44 -0.33 -4.19
CA PHE A 53 -4.66 0.30 -3.68
C PHE A 53 -4.81 1.70 -4.22
N VAL A 54 -6.01 2.22 -4.09
CA VAL A 54 -6.36 3.61 -4.34
C VAL A 54 -7.22 4.10 -3.20
N ASP A 55 -6.79 5.18 -2.57
CA ASP A 55 -7.53 5.92 -1.54
C ASP A 55 -8.17 7.15 -2.15
N PHE A 56 -9.42 7.38 -1.81
CA PHE A 56 -10.13 8.62 -2.08
C PHE A 56 -10.47 9.25 -0.74
N ASP A 57 -9.82 10.38 -0.44
CA ASP A 57 -10.07 11.14 0.77
C ASP A 57 -11.10 12.24 0.51
N PHE A 58 -12.04 12.37 1.43
CA PHE A 58 -13.12 13.37 1.35
C PHE A 58 -13.52 13.87 2.75
N GLY A 59 -13.77 15.17 2.84
CA GLY A 59 -14.17 15.78 4.10
C GLY A 59 -13.86 17.26 4.15
N THR A 60 -12.71 17.63 4.67
CA THR A 60 -12.22 19.01 4.65
C THR A 60 -11.53 19.32 3.34
N LYS A 61 -11.44 20.61 2.95
CA LYS A 61 -10.75 21.02 1.72
C LYS A 61 -9.28 20.57 1.66
N GLU A 62 -8.63 20.47 2.80
CA GLU A 62 -7.21 20.10 2.90
C GLU A 62 -6.95 18.61 2.75
N SER A 63 -7.98 17.79 2.90
CA SER A 63 -7.91 16.33 2.81
C SER A 63 -8.63 15.74 1.60
N ASN A 64 -9.17 16.56 0.70
CA ASN A 64 -9.81 16.06 -0.51
C ASN A 64 -8.74 15.69 -1.54
N GLY A 65 -8.58 14.40 -1.78
CA GLY A 65 -7.54 13.93 -2.67
C GLY A 65 -7.69 12.48 -3.06
N MET A 66 -6.72 12.01 -3.80
CA MET A 66 -6.56 10.62 -4.15
C MET A 66 -5.09 10.25 -3.99
N TYR A 67 -4.84 9.09 -3.39
CA TYR A 67 -3.52 8.48 -3.31
C TYR A 67 -3.58 7.06 -3.83
N TRP A 68 -2.52 6.58 -4.47
CA TRP A 68 -2.43 5.21 -4.96
C TRP A 68 -1.03 4.67 -4.87
N GLU A 69 -0.95 3.37 -4.67
CA GLU A 69 0.28 2.59 -4.80
C GLU A 69 0.01 1.33 -5.62
N TYR A 70 1.01 0.91 -6.37
CA TYR A 70 1.01 -0.41 -6.99
C TYR A 70 2.42 -0.98 -7.02
N GLY A 71 2.60 -2.13 -6.39
CA GLY A 71 3.85 -2.87 -6.34
C GLY A 71 3.74 -4.25 -6.98
N TYR A 72 4.81 -4.67 -7.66
CA TYR A 72 4.94 -6.02 -8.20
C TYR A 72 6.22 -6.69 -7.69
N ASN A 73 6.07 -7.90 -7.18
CA ASN A 73 7.13 -8.77 -6.69
C ASN A 73 7.40 -9.88 -7.72
N LEU A 74 8.53 -9.80 -8.42
CA LEU A 74 9.02 -10.84 -9.33
C LEU A 74 9.75 -11.92 -8.54
N HIS A 75 9.32 -13.17 -8.64
CA HIS A 75 9.91 -14.29 -7.91
C HIS A 75 11.35 -14.59 -8.38
N LEU A 76 12.32 -14.46 -7.50
CA LEU A 76 13.75 -14.74 -7.76
C LEU A 76 14.20 -16.10 -7.22
N GLY A 77 13.46 -16.68 -6.30
CA GLY A 77 13.72 -17.99 -5.72
C GLY A 77 13.46 -18.06 -4.22
N LYS A 78 12.97 -19.20 -3.75
CA LYS A 78 12.54 -19.43 -2.37
C LYS A 78 11.54 -18.35 -1.93
N ASN A 79 11.96 -17.48 -1.02
CA ASN A 79 11.15 -16.41 -0.44
C ASN A 79 11.59 -15.01 -0.88
N PHE A 80 12.53 -14.92 -1.83
CA PHE A 80 13.09 -13.66 -2.30
C PHE A 80 12.47 -13.22 -3.62
N PHE A 81 12.23 -11.92 -3.73
CA PHE A 81 11.61 -11.28 -4.88
C PHE A 81 12.38 -10.01 -5.25
N GLY A 82 12.44 -9.71 -6.55
CA GLY A 82 12.73 -8.36 -7.04
C GLY A 82 11.44 -7.56 -6.98
N ARG A 83 11.46 -6.33 -6.43
CA ARG A 83 10.28 -5.49 -6.29
C ARG A 83 10.41 -4.21 -7.10
N ALA A 84 9.34 -3.85 -7.77
CA ALA A 84 9.12 -2.54 -8.37
C ALA A 84 7.77 -2.00 -7.88
N GLU A 85 7.73 -0.69 -7.57
CA GLU A 85 6.53 -0.02 -7.06
C GLU A 85 6.42 1.37 -7.65
N TYR A 86 5.22 1.85 -7.80
CA TYR A 86 4.89 3.21 -8.22
C TYR A 86 3.83 3.78 -7.30
N ASP A 87 4.13 4.93 -6.72
CA ASP A 87 3.25 5.69 -5.82
C ASP A 87 2.87 7.01 -6.48
N GLY A 88 1.74 7.55 -6.07
CA GLY A 88 1.34 8.87 -6.47
C GLY A 88 0.06 9.35 -5.81
N GLY A 89 -0.16 10.66 -5.85
CA GLY A 89 -1.37 11.28 -5.32
C GLY A 89 -1.69 12.59 -5.99
N VAL A 90 -2.91 13.07 -5.79
CA VAL A 90 -3.39 14.36 -6.26
C VAL A 90 -4.38 14.98 -5.27
N LEU A 91 -4.21 16.26 -4.96
CA LEU A 91 -5.18 17.06 -4.21
C LEU A 91 -6.20 17.64 -5.18
N PHE A 92 -7.50 17.35 -5.00
CA PHE A 92 -8.52 17.72 -5.97
C PHE A 92 -8.74 19.24 -6.06
N ASP A 93 -8.69 19.94 -4.93
CA ASP A 93 -8.97 21.37 -4.90
C ASP A 93 -7.89 22.23 -5.58
N SER A 94 -6.64 21.79 -5.56
CA SER A 94 -5.50 22.51 -6.13
C SER A 94 -4.97 21.90 -7.42
N GLY A 95 -5.29 20.62 -7.70
CA GLY A 95 -4.67 19.83 -8.75
C GLY A 95 -3.18 19.54 -8.51
N ILE A 96 -2.68 19.82 -7.30
CA ILE A 96 -1.30 19.53 -6.94
C ILE A 96 -1.11 18.03 -6.85
N THR A 97 -0.14 17.51 -7.58
CA THR A 97 0.31 16.13 -7.46
C THR A 97 1.34 16.00 -6.34
N TYR A 98 1.35 14.87 -5.65
CA TYR A 98 2.28 14.62 -4.55
C TYR A 98 2.69 13.14 -4.50
N ALA A 99 3.80 12.89 -3.79
CA ALA A 99 4.33 11.55 -3.52
C ALA A 99 4.61 10.70 -4.78
N HIS A 100 4.72 11.30 -5.97
CA HIS A 100 5.05 10.54 -7.17
C HIS A 100 6.47 9.98 -7.08
N GLY A 101 6.57 8.66 -7.01
CA GLY A 101 7.82 7.95 -6.86
C GLY A 101 7.83 6.61 -7.57
N VAL A 102 9.01 6.22 -8.04
CA VAL A 102 9.30 4.86 -8.47
C VAL A 102 10.26 4.23 -7.46
N LEU A 103 9.89 3.06 -6.95
CA LEU A 103 10.70 2.32 -6.01
C LEU A 103 11.17 1.03 -6.65
N LEU A 104 12.46 0.73 -6.52
CA LEU A 104 13.07 -0.49 -7.04
C LEU A 104 13.90 -1.14 -5.95
N GLY A 105 13.75 -2.45 -5.77
CA GLY A 105 14.47 -3.15 -4.73
C GLY A 105 14.18 -4.62 -4.63
N THR A 106 14.17 -5.10 -3.42
CA THR A 106 13.93 -6.51 -3.10
C THR A 106 12.93 -6.67 -1.98
N SER A 107 12.23 -7.79 -1.97
CA SER A 107 11.42 -8.21 -0.83
C SER A 107 11.73 -9.65 -0.42
N TYR A 108 11.46 -9.94 0.85
CA TYR A 108 11.49 -11.26 1.43
C TYR A 108 10.13 -11.56 2.03
N GLN A 109 9.45 -12.60 1.54
CA GLN A 109 8.12 -12.99 1.98
C GLN A 109 8.16 -14.33 2.69
N LYS A 110 7.45 -14.44 3.81
CA LYS A 110 7.34 -15.70 4.55
C LYS A 110 5.94 -15.87 5.15
N LYS A 111 5.37 -17.04 4.91
CA LYS A 111 4.13 -17.46 5.56
C LYS A 111 4.45 -18.44 6.68
N ILE A 112 4.03 -18.16 7.91
CA ILE A 112 4.18 -19.01 9.07
C ILE A 112 2.78 -19.29 9.61
N LYS A 113 2.25 -20.48 9.32
CA LYS A 113 0.84 -20.85 9.62
C LYS A 113 -0.12 -19.86 8.96
N LYS A 114 -0.81 -19.05 9.76
CA LYS A 114 -1.77 -18.02 9.33
C LYS A 114 -1.16 -16.63 9.21
N THR A 115 0.08 -16.46 9.65
CA THR A 115 0.77 -15.17 9.61
C THR A 115 1.57 -15.05 8.32
N PHE A 116 1.34 -13.99 7.57
CA PHE A 116 2.17 -13.54 6.47
C PHE A 116 3.07 -12.41 6.96
N LEU A 117 4.32 -12.44 6.53
CA LEU A 117 5.34 -11.42 6.80
C LEU A 117 6.03 -11.07 5.49
N GLU A 118 6.24 -9.79 5.25
CA GLU A 118 7.06 -9.29 4.16
C GLU A 118 7.99 -8.21 4.67
N PHE A 119 9.25 -8.25 4.21
CA PHE A 119 10.26 -7.21 4.42
C PHE A 119 10.74 -6.73 3.07
N GLN A 120 10.76 -5.42 2.88
CA GLN A 120 11.17 -4.79 1.64
C GLN A 120 12.31 -3.82 1.92
N LEU A 121 13.26 -3.75 0.98
CA LEU A 121 14.30 -2.72 0.97
C LEU A 121 14.38 -2.17 -0.45
N MET A 122 14.06 -0.90 -0.59
CA MET A 122 13.86 -0.25 -1.87
C MET A 122 14.64 1.05 -1.98
N TYR A 123 15.14 1.31 -3.17
CA TYR A 123 15.64 2.61 -3.59
C TYR A 123 14.49 3.39 -4.18
N ARG A 124 14.25 4.60 -3.66
CA ARG A 124 13.16 5.49 -4.05
C ARG A 124 13.69 6.60 -4.96
N MET A 125 13.02 6.82 -6.07
CA MET A 125 13.23 7.95 -6.99
C MET A 125 11.95 8.78 -7.02
N ASP A 126 11.97 9.94 -6.35
CA ASP A 126 10.84 10.86 -6.38
C ASP A 126 10.83 11.63 -7.71
N ILE A 127 9.70 11.63 -8.39
CA ILE A 127 9.49 12.31 -9.67
C ILE A 127 9.04 13.74 -9.42
N ASP A 128 8.30 13.98 -8.33
CA ASP A 128 7.81 15.30 -7.94
C ASP A 128 8.65 15.94 -6.84
N TYR A 129 9.29 17.05 -7.18
CA TYR A 129 10.11 17.86 -6.26
C TYR A 129 9.30 18.76 -5.31
N ILE A 130 7.97 18.81 -5.43
CA ILE A 130 7.11 19.78 -4.74
C ILE A 130 7.20 19.65 -3.21
N MET A 131 7.51 18.48 -2.69
CA MET A 131 7.66 18.22 -1.25
C MET A 131 9.09 18.36 -0.73
N GLY A 132 10.00 18.97 -1.50
CA GLY A 132 11.35 19.32 -1.04
C GLY A 132 12.30 18.15 -0.81
N GLY A 133 12.07 17.00 -1.45
CA GLY A 133 12.97 15.85 -1.45
C GLY A 133 14.23 16.06 -2.30
N THR A 134 15.26 15.23 -2.11
CA THR A 134 16.45 15.17 -2.96
C THR A 134 16.23 14.46 -4.27
N GLY A 135 15.02 13.93 -4.52
CA GLY A 135 14.69 13.08 -5.65
C GLY A 135 15.16 11.63 -5.52
N HIS A 136 15.89 11.31 -4.45
CA HIS A 136 16.43 9.97 -4.22
C HIS A 136 16.42 9.63 -2.73
N GLY A 137 16.09 8.38 -2.41
CA GLY A 137 16.03 7.92 -1.03
C GLY A 137 16.11 6.40 -0.90
N LEU A 138 15.92 5.95 0.31
CA LEU A 138 15.80 4.53 0.65
C LEU A 138 14.50 4.34 1.44
N GLN A 139 13.81 3.26 1.19
CA GLN A 139 12.63 2.85 1.93
C GLN A 139 12.82 1.42 2.44
N ALA A 140 12.54 1.21 3.72
CA ALA A 140 12.43 -0.11 4.32
C ALA A 140 10.99 -0.31 4.82
N THR A 141 10.33 -1.35 4.31
CA THR A 141 8.93 -1.67 4.65
C THR A 141 8.84 -3.02 5.33
N GLY A 142 8.09 -3.08 6.41
CA GLY A 142 7.65 -4.33 7.03
C GLY A 142 6.13 -4.45 6.94
N VAL A 143 5.64 -5.55 6.37
CA VAL A 143 4.21 -5.83 6.25
C VAL A 143 3.89 -7.12 7.02
N TRP A 144 2.77 -7.13 7.71
CA TRP A 144 2.27 -8.35 8.35
C TRP A 144 0.76 -8.44 8.28
N ASN A 145 0.27 -9.66 8.23
CA ASN A 145 -1.13 -9.94 8.48
C ASN A 145 -1.28 -11.34 9.11
N THR A 146 -2.29 -11.49 9.93
CA THR A 146 -2.61 -12.76 10.58
C THR A 146 -4.10 -12.81 10.96
N THR A 147 -4.61 -14.01 11.15
CA THR A 147 -5.98 -14.21 11.64
C THR A 147 -6.00 -15.07 12.90
N PHE A 148 -6.94 -14.78 13.79
CA PHE A 148 -7.15 -15.47 15.07
C PHE A 148 -8.59 -15.96 15.19
N PHE A 149 -8.87 -16.75 16.23
CA PHE A 149 -10.22 -17.20 16.60
C PHE A 149 -11.01 -17.80 15.43
N LYS A 150 -10.41 -18.77 14.70
CA LYS A 150 -10.99 -19.40 13.52
C LYS A 150 -11.31 -18.40 12.40
N ASP A 151 -10.38 -17.51 12.15
CA ASP A 151 -10.40 -16.46 11.14
C ASP A 151 -11.45 -15.36 11.36
N LYS A 152 -11.97 -15.25 12.59
CA LYS A 152 -12.93 -14.20 12.94
C LYS A 152 -12.29 -12.86 13.30
N VAL A 153 -11.01 -12.85 13.62
CA VAL A 153 -10.29 -11.62 13.94
C VAL A 153 -9.09 -11.52 13.02
N TYR A 154 -9.01 -10.45 12.26
CA TYR A 154 -7.87 -10.07 11.45
C TYR A 154 -7.04 -9.03 12.19
N PHE A 155 -5.73 -9.19 12.16
CA PHE A 155 -4.76 -8.19 12.59
C PHE A 155 -3.69 -8.07 11.52
N GLY A 156 -3.50 -6.88 11.00
CA GLY A 156 -2.53 -6.61 9.95
C GLY A 156 -2.06 -5.17 9.96
N GLY A 157 -1.12 -4.87 9.08
CA GLY A 157 -0.60 -3.54 8.91
C GLY A 157 0.76 -3.52 8.25
N TYR A 158 1.34 -2.34 8.23
CA TYR A 158 2.70 -2.13 7.74
C TYR A 158 3.44 -1.12 8.61
N VAL A 159 4.74 -1.04 8.41
CA VAL A 159 5.61 0.04 8.87
C VAL A 159 6.58 0.40 7.76
N ASP A 160 6.66 1.69 7.44
CA ASP A 160 7.58 2.27 6.49
C ASP A 160 8.59 3.16 7.20
N LEU A 161 9.84 3.01 6.83
CA LEU A 161 10.94 3.85 7.23
C LEU A 161 11.57 4.45 5.98
N ASN A 162 11.42 5.76 5.81
CA ASN A 162 11.86 6.50 4.63
C ASN A 162 13.05 7.39 4.97
N TYR A 163 14.14 7.26 4.21
CA TYR A 163 15.29 8.16 4.26
C TYR A 163 15.38 8.94 2.95
N LYS A 164 15.21 10.25 3.01
CA LYS A 164 15.18 11.15 1.85
C LYS A 164 16.52 11.87 1.58
N GLY A 165 17.63 11.19 1.82
CA GLY A 165 18.97 11.65 1.45
C GLY A 165 19.59 12.70 2.37
N THR A 166 18.88 13.18 3.39
CA THR A 166 19.40 14.10 4.42
C THR A 166 19.05 13.60 5.81
N PRO A 167 19.92 13.76 6.84
CA PRO A 167 19.66 13.27 8.20
C PRO A 167 18.35 13.76 8.81
N ASP A 168 17.93 14.98 8.45
CA ASP A 168 16.72 15.63 8.98
C ASP A 168 15.43 15.18 8.25
N LYS A 169 15.55 14.29 7.26
CA LYS A 169 14.44 13.81 6.45
C LYS A 169 14.23 12.30 6.61
N PHE A 170 14.27 11.85 7.85
CA PHE A 170 13.84 10.50 8.19
C PHE A 170 12.36 10.56 8.53
N GLU A 171 11.56 9.85 7.75
CA GLU A 171 10.12 9.77 7.92
C GLU A 171 9.72 8.33 8.24
N PHE A 172 8.70 8.18 9.03
CA PHE A 172 8.06 6.88 9.23
C PHE A 172 6.55 6.99 9.06
N SER A 173 5.96 5.89 8.66
CA SER A 173 4.53 5.67 8.63
C SER A 173 4.24 4.25 9.08
N THR A 174 3.19 4.08 9.81
CA THR A 174 2.69 2.75 10.17
C THR A 174 1.17 2.76 10.24
N GLU A 175 0.59 1.66 9.82
CA GLU A 175 -0.85 1.45 9.85
C GLU A 175 -1.13 0.12 10.52
N LEU A 176 -2.06 0.12 11.45
CA LEU A 176 -2.46 -1.03 12.24
C LEU A 176 -3.95 -1.26 12.08
N GLN A 177 -4.35 -2.41 11.57
CA GLN A 177 -5.74 -2.80 11.40
C GLN A 177 -6.11 -3.92 12.35
N LEU A 178 -7.23 -3.76 13.06
CA LEU A 178 -7.85 -4.81 13.89
C LEU A 178 -9.33 -4.93 13.51
N LEU A 179 -9.70 -6.03 12.84
CA LEU A 179 -11.04 -6.21 12.29
C LEU A 179 -11.68 -7.49 12.78
N TYR A 180 -12.98 -7.44 13.05
CA TYR A 180 -13.82 -8.61 13.21
C TYR A 180 -14.44 -9.00 11.87
N CYS A 181 -14.19 -10.26 11.44
CA CYS A 181 -14.59 -10.78 10.14
C CYS A 181 -15.87 -11.63 10.26
N PHE A 182 -16.83 -11.38 9.38
CA PHE A 182 -18.09 -12.11 9.29
C PHE A 182 -18.47 -12.29 7.81
N ASP A 183 -18.28 -13.52 7.30
CA ASP A 183 -18.43 -13.85 5.89
C ASP A 183 -17.49 -12.99 5.03
N ARG A 184 -18.02 -12.27 4.03
CA ARG A 184 -17.26 -11.34 3.18
C ARG A 184 -17.07 -9.95 3.79
N PHE A 185 -17.64 -9.67 4.93
CA PHE A 185 -17.55 -8.38 5.58
C PHE A 185 -16.55 -8.41 6.76
N ALA A 186 -15.96 -7.26 7.03
CA ALA A 186 -15.24 -7.04 8.27
C ALA A 186 -15.49 -5.62 8.80
N ALA A 187 -15.43 -5.48 10.11
CA ALA A 187 -15.60 -4.18 10.77
C ALA A 187 -14.60 -4.06 11.91
N GLY A 188 -14.09 -2.86 12.14
CA GLY A 188 -13.14 -2.61 13.21
C GLY A 188 -12.49 -1.25 13.14
N THR A 189 -11.20 -1.22 13.42
CA THR A 189 -10.43 0.01 13.50
C THR A 189 -9.14 -0.09 12.72
N GLU A 190 -8.70 1.06 12.21
CA GLU A 190 -7.37 1.30 11.72
C GLU A 190 -6.76 2.45 12.51
N VAL A 191 -5.47 2.35 12.80
CA VAL A 191 -4.71 3.45 13.41
C VAL A 191 -3.49 3.68 12.56
N GLU A 192 -3.44 4.86 11.94
CA GLU A 192 -2.28 5.35 11.22
C GLU A 192 -1.44 6.26 12.13
N ILE A 193 -0.12 6.11 12.08
CA ILE A 193 0.84 6.94 12.81
C ILE A 193 1.94 7.33 11.83
N GLU A 194 2.13 8.63 11.63
CA GLU A 194 3.08 9.15 10.64
C GLU A 194 3.81 10.40 11.17
N ASN A 195 4.96 10.73 10.55
CA ASN A 195 5.68 11.97 10.82
C ASN A 195 6.12 12.72 9.54
N TYR A 196 5.42 12.54 8.44
CA TYR A 196 5.76 13.14 7.14
C TYR A 196 5.91 14.66 7.16
N PHE A 197 5.23 15.34 8.08
CA PHE A 197 5.26 16.80 8.22
C PHE A 197 6.02 17.28 9.45
N GLY A 198 6.88 16.42 10.04
CA GLY A 198 7.75 16.73 11.17
C GLY A 198 7.18 16.26 12.51
N ASP A 199 5.95 16.65 12.85
CA ASP A 199 5.30 16.20 14.08
C ASP A 199 4.65 14.82 13.86
N VAL A 200 4.65 14.03 14.93
CA VAL A 200 3.96 12.73 14.91
C VAL A 200 2.45 12.97 14.92
N LYS A 201 1.80 12.48 13.89
CA LYS A 201 0.34 12.49 13.74
C LYS A 201 -0.22 11.10 13.98
N VAL A 202 -1.34 11.02 14.69
CA VAL A 202 -2.07 9.76 14.93
C VAL A 202 -3.48 9.92 14.40
N SER A 203 -3.90 9.01 13.55
CA SER A 203 -5.20 9.03 12.86
C SER A 203 -5.96 7.73 13.12
N PRO A 204 -6.76 7.67 14.20
CA PRO A 204 -7.61 6.52 14.47
C PRO A 204 -8.87 6.58 13.62
N LYS A 205 -9.12 5.51 12.88
CA LYS A 205 -10.25 5.39 11.96
C LYS A 205 -11.16 4.22 12.35
N MET A 206 -12.46 4.40 12.18
CA MET A 206 -13.41 3.28 12.12
C MET A 206 -13.45 2.76 10.70
N MET A 207 -13.52 1.43 10.54
CA MET A 207 -13.44 0.78 9.23
C MET A 207 -14.56 -0.23 9.02
N LEU A 208 -15.12 -0.21 7.82
CA LEU A 208 -15.94 -1.28 7.24
C LEU A 208 -15.28 -1.77 5.96
N LYS A 209 -15.15 -3.09 5.81
CA LYS A 209 -14.48 -3.74 4.67
C LYS A 209 -15.37 -4.81 4.05
N VAL A 210 -15.36 -4.87 2.72
CA VAL A 210 -16.06 -5.89 1.94
C VAL A 210 -15.06 -6.59 1.02
N ASN A 211 -14.85 -7.89 1.21
CA ASN A 211 -14.03 -8.72 0.33
C ASN A 211 -14.83 -9.11 -0.93
N LEU A 212 -14.21 -9.00 -2.10
CA LEU A 212 -14.81 -9.25 -3.42
C LEU A 212 -14.56 -10.68 -3.92
#